data_77c4c54a0b9b057d92aea55766921aac
#
_entry.id   77c4c54a0b9b057d92aea55766921aac
#
_cell.length_a   1.000
_cell.length_b   1.000
_cell.length_c   1.000
_cell.angle_alpha   90.00
_cell.angle_beta   90.00
_cell.angle_gamma   90.00
#
_symmetry.space_group_name_H-M   'P 1'
#
loop_
_entity.id
_entity.type
_entity.pdbx_description
1 polymer ?
#
loop_
_entity_poly.entity_id
_entity_poly.type
_entity_poly.pdbx_seq_one_letter_code
_entity_poly.pdbx_strand_id
1 'polypeptide(L)'
;MSGNKGGKAGEADASSHERHPATRAPPPEGSLSIVFTDIVKSTAIWEKDASAMVEAMAIHDIMIRDLTEANDGYEVKQNGDGFMIAFPTATAAVQFCLDVQERLLDEAWPKGILNLPSGSETKDSDGQVLFRGLKLRMSAHWGEPVCNYNEVIQRMDYLGPMVNRAARFIEVTEGGQITVSEDFLLRLQGELEAAKDQTQSSTDPTDSESKAESVDLGTLRSRKDQKKLTHQQFEIQLLGEHNFKGLDEPEKLYYLVPKSLEGRVDHWHQVEHVPGVKGNVRSGGG
;
A
#
# COMPACT_ATOMS: atom_id res chain seq x y z
N MET A 1 -22.44 -67.31 -16.04
CA MET A 1 -22.69 -66.16 -16.95
C MET A 1 -22.41 -64.92 -16.16
N SER A 2 -21.32 -64.33 -16.51
CA SER A 2 -20.66 -63.19 -15.83
C SER A 2 -21.26 -61.91 -16.35
N GLY A 3 -21.59 -60.97 -15.46
CA GLY A 3 -22.08 -59.64 -15.80
C GLY A 3 -21.29 -58.59 -15.04
N ASN A 4 -20.23 -58.11 -15.68
CA ASN A 4 -19.39 -57.04 -15.21
C ASN A 4 -20.09 -55.69 -15.46
N LYS A 5 -20.35 -54.90 -14.45
CA LYS A 5 -20.76 -53.47 -14.57
C LYS A 5 -19.61 -52.57 -14.10
N GLY A 6 -18.90 -52.05 -15.08
CA GLY A 6 -17.90 -51.02 -14.85
C GLY A 6 -18.55 -49.69 -14.40
N GLY A 7 -18.12 -49.20 -13.25
CA GLY A 7 -18.42 -47.85 -12.79
C GLY A 7 -17.49 -46.86 -13.49
N LYS A 8 -18.06 -45.85 -14.14
CA LYS A 8 -17.33 -44.66 -14.63
C LYS A 8 -16.96 -43.78 -13.45
N ALA A 9 -15.68 -43.64 -13.21
CA ALA A 9 -15.16 -42.57 -12.37
C ALA A 9 -15.36 -41.24 -13.12
N GLY A 10 -16.01 -40.29 -12.46
CA GLY A 10 -16.12 -38.91 -12.95
C GLY A 10 -14.76 -38.22 -12.88
N GLU A 11 -14.28 -37.80 -14.02
CA GLU A 11 -13.16 -36.88 -14.13
C GLU A 11 -13.60 -35.53 -13.50
N ALA A 12 -12.98 -35.16 -12.40
CA ALA A 12 -13.06 -33.80 -11.88
C ALA A 12 -12.24 -32.90 -12.81
N ASP A 13 -12.94 -32.03 -13.50
CA ASP A 13 -12.36 -30.95 -14.31
C ASP A 13 -11.57 -30.00 -13.40
N ALA A 14 -10.27 -30.23 -13.30
CA ALA A 14 -9.34 -29.30 -12.73
C ALA A 14 -9.02 -28.24 -13.79
N SER A 15 -9.90 -27.24 -13.94
CA SER A 15 -9.57 -26.05 -14.69
C SER A 15 -8.41 -25.34 -13.98
N SER A 16 -7.19 -25.74 -14.34
CA SER A 16 -5.99 -24.98 -14.06
C SER A 16 -6.14 -23.61 -14.72
N HIS A 17 -6.45 -22.60 -13.92
CA HIS A 17 -6.25 -21.21 -14.33
C HIS A 17 -4.76 -21.05 -14.59
N GLU A 18 -4.35 -21.21 -15.84
CA GLU A 18 -3.05 -20.74 -16.32
C GLU A 18 -3.05 -19.22 -16.11
N ARG A 19 -2.44 -18.79 -15.02
CA ARG A 19 -2.09 -17.38 -14.86
C ARG A 19 -1.05 -17.10 -15.95
N HIS A 20 -1.44 -16.35 -16.96
CA HIS A 20 -0.47 -15.73 -17.85
C HIS A 20 0.56 -15.02 -16.96
N PRO A 21 1.87 -15.11 -17.26
CA PRO A 21 2.85 -14.33 -16.55
C PRO A 21 2.49 -12.86 -16.77
N ALA A 22 1.89 -12.24 -15.76
CA ALA A 22 1.59 -10.83 -15.76
C ALA A 22 2.91 -10.10 -16.04
N THR A 23 2.90 -9.17 -16.97
CA THR A 23 4.04 -8.30 -17.27
C THR A 23 4.26 -7.42 -16.05
N ARG A 24 5.13 -7.86 -15.14
CA ARG A 24 5.50 -7.09 -13.95
C ARG A 24 5.98 -5.72 -14.39
N ALA A 25 5.51 -4.68 -13.72
CA ALA A 25 5.99 -3.32 -13.96
C ALA A 25 7.53 -3.29 -13.92
N PRO A 26 8.20 -2.57 -14.83
CA PRO A 26 9.65 -2.43 -14.78
C PRO A 26 10.04 -1.64 -13.52
N PRO A 27 11.27 -1.86 -13.00
CA PRO A 27 11.76 -1.08 -11.88
C PRO A 27 11.79 0.41 -12.26
N PRO A 28 11.17 1.30 -11.47
CA PRO A 28 11.22 2.74 -11.75
C PRO A 28 12.64 3.29 -11.54
N GLU A 29 13.00 4.34 -12.29
CA GLU A 29 14.29 5.00 -12.26
C GLU A 29 14.15 6.48 -11.87
N GLY A 30 15.24 7.09 -11.41
CA GLY A 30 15.28 8.48 -10.97
C GLY A 30 14.53 8.69 -9.65
N SER A 31 13.81 9.83 -9.54
CA SER A 31 12.98 10.10 -8.38
C SER A 31 11.71 9.25 -8.42
N LEU A 32 11.40 8.62 -7.29
CA LEU A 32 10.30 7.67 -7.17
C LEU A 32 9.72 7.64 -5.76
N SER A 33 8.60 6.97 -5.58
CA SER A 33 8.03 6.68 -4.25
C SER A 33 8.47 5.32 -3.76
N ILE A 34 8.91 5.24 -2.49
CA ILE A 34 9.07 3.97 -1.78
C ILE A 34 7.96 3.85 -0.75
N VAL A 35 7.28 2.71 -0.79
CA VAL A 35 6.26 2.33 0.19
C VAL A 35 6.76 1.12 1.00
N PHE A 36 6.62 1.22 2.31
CA PHE A 36 6.76 0.07 3.22
C PHE A 36 5.41 -0.31 3.79
N THR A 37 5.19 -1.61 3.96
CA THR A 37 4.03 -2.17 4.66
C THR A 37 4.50 -3.06 5.80
N ASP A 38 3.68 -3.18 6.84
CA ASP A 38 3.98 -4.05 7.98
C ASP A 38 2.69 -4.47 8.70
N ILE A 39 2.59 -5.72 9.14
CA ILE A 39 1.43 -6.23 9.86
C ILE A 39 1.58 -5.95 11.35
N VAL A 40 0.62 -5.21 11.90
CA VAL A 40 0.63 -4.86 13.32
C VAL A 40 0.44 -6.10 14.19
N LYS A 41 1.34 -6.29 15.17
CA LYS A 41 1.33 -7.41 16.13
C LYS A 41 1.46 -8.79 15.49
N SER A 42 2.08 -8.90 14.31
CA SER A 42 2.27 -10.17 13.61
C SER A 42 2.88 -11.27 14.49
N THR A 43 3.97 -10.97 15.20
CA THR A 43 4.61 -11.93 16.14
C THR A 43 3.63 -12.48 17.16
N ALA A 44 2.80 -11.64 17.76
CA ALA A 44 1.81 -12.08 18.75
C ALA A 44 0.70 -12.93 18.14
N ILE A 45 0.36 -12.70 16.86
CA ILE A 45 -0.60 -13.53 16.12
C ILE A 45 0.02 -14.90 15.84
N TRP A 46 1.28 -14.95 15.38
CA TRP A 46 2.04 -16.19 15.17
C TRP A 46 2.09 -17.07 16.42
N GLU A 47 2.34 -16.48 17.58
CA GLU A 47 2.39 -17.19 18.86
C GLU A 47 1.03 -17.75 19.29
N LYS A 48 -0.07 -17.08 18.93
CA LYS A 48 -1.42 -17.47 19.34
C LYS A 48 -2.06 -18.50 18.42
N ASP A 49 -1.93 -18.33 17.12
CA ASP A 49 -2.53 -19.20 16.09
C ASP A 49 -1.69 -19.20 14.81
N ALA A 50 -0.63 -20.00 14.82
CA ALA A 50 0.28 -20.11 13.67
C ALA A 50 -0.43 -20.65 12.41
N SER A 51 -1.42 -21.55 12.55
CA SER A 51 -2.14 -22.11 11.41
C SER A 51 -2.99 -21.04 10.73
N ALA A 52 -3.76 -20.28 11.49
CA ALA A 52 -4.55 -19.18 10.95
C ALA A 52 -3.65 -18.08 10.37
N MET A 53 -2.47 -17.83 10.95
CA MET A 53 -1.53 -16.84 10.42
C MET A 53 -0.92 -17.27 9.09
N VAL A 54 -0.62 -18.56 8.88
CA VAL A 54 -0.15 -19.08 7.57
C VAL A 54 -1.19 -18.80 6.47
N GLU A 55 -2.46 -19.12 6.74
CA GLU A 55 -3.55 -18.85 5.78
C GLU A 55 -3.73 -17.35 5.54
N ALA A 56 -3.69 -16.53 6.59
CA ALA A 56 -3.83 -15.08 6.49
C ALA A 56 -2.66 -14.44 5.73
N MET A 57 -1.42 -14.92 5.91
CA MET A 57 -0.25 -14.48 5.15
C MET A 57 -0.41 -14.77 3.66
N ALA A 58 -0.94 -15.93 3.29
CA ALA A 58 -1.18 -16.25 1.89
C ALA A 58 -2.19 -15.29 1.23
N ILE A 59 -3.27 -14.95 1.93
CA ILE A 59 -4.26 -13.96 1.48
C ILE A 59 -3.61 -12.57 1.36
N HIS A 60 -2.90 -12.15 2.40
CA HIS A 60 -2.20 -10.88 2.44
C HIS A 60 -1.20 -10.73 1.29
N ASP A 61 -0.35 -11.72 1.08
CA ASP A 61 0.70 -11.69 0.07
C ASP A 61 0.14 -11.62 -1.35
N ILE A 62 -0.96 -12.34 -1.63
CA ILE A 62 -1.65 -12.28 -2.91
C ILE A 62 -2.26 -10.90 -3.10
N MET A 63 -3.00 -10.40 -2.12
CA MET A 63 -3.64 -9.08 -2.17
C MET A 63 -2.62 -7.95 -2.42
N ILE A 64 -1.51 -7.93 -1.69
CA ILE A 64 -0.46 -6.92 -1.85
C ILE A 64 0.12 -6.96 -3.27
N ARG A 65 0.39 -8.16 -3.82
CA ARG A 65 0.94 -8.30 -5.17
C ARG A 65 -0.05 -7.92 -6.25
N ASP A 66 -1.31 -8.31 -6.12
CA ASP A 66 -2.37 -7.94 -7.06
C ASP A 66 -2.56 -6.41 -7.10
N LEU A 67 -2.58 -5.75 -5.94
CA LEU A 67 -2.71 -4.29 -5.86
C LEU A 67 -1.43 -3.56 -6.29
N THR A 68 -0.26 -4.14 -6.04
CA THR A 68 1.02 -3.59 -6.56
C THR A 68 1.01 -3.56 -8.08
N GLU A 69 0.61 -4.66 -8.72
CA GLU A 69 0.51 -4.73 -10.17
C GLU A 69 -0.57 -3.80 -10.73
N ALA A 70 -1.74 -3.74 -10.09
CA ALA A 70 -2.85 -2.88 -10.49
C ALA A 70 -2.50 -1.38 -10.47
N ASN A 71 -1.52 -0.98 -9.67
CA ASN A 71 -1.06 0.39 -9.49
C ASN A 71 0.35 0.65 -10.07
N ASP A 72 0.80 -0.16 -11.04
CA ASP A 72 2.10 -0.04 -11.70
C ASP A 72 3.30 -0.05 -10.74
N GLY A 73 3.16 -0.70 -9.58
CA GLY A 73 4.20 -0.82 -8.57
C GLY A 73 5.20 -1.93 -8.89
N TYR A 74 6.42 -1.74 -8.43
CA TYR A 74 7.50 -2.73 -8.50
C TYR A 74 7.76 -3.28 -7.10
N GLU A 75 7.46 -4.57 -6.88
CA GLU A 75 7.83 -5.28 -5.64
C GLU A 75 9.35 -5.39 -5.57
N VAL A 76 9.99 -4.61 -4.71
CA VAL A 76 11.44 -4.63 -4.51
C VAL A 76 11.81 -5.90 -3.75
N LYS A 77 11.24 -6.07 -2.56
CA LYS A 77 11.46 -7.24 -1.69
C LYS A 77 10.37 -7.37 -0.63
N GLN A 78 10.20 -8.59 -0.16
CA GLN A 78 9.45 -8.91 1.05
C GLN A 78 10.45 -9.26 2.17
N ASN A 79 10.22 -8.75 3.36
CA ASN A 79 11.00 -9.06 4.56
C ASN A 79 10.05 -9.45 5.69
N GLY A 80 9.93 -10.76 5.92
CA GLY A 80 8.91 -11.29 6.83
C GLY A 80 7.51 -11.01 6.32
N ASP A 81 6.73 -10.28 7.11
CA ASP A 81 5.36 -9.85 6.81
C ASP A 81 5.26 -8.44 6.17
N GLY A 82 6.40 -7.79 5.96
CA GLY A 82 6.46 -6.47 5.36
C GLY A 82 6.93 -6.48 3.91
N PHE A 83 6.41 -5.56 3.10
CA PHE A 83 6.83 -5.33 1.72
C PHE A 83 7.55 -4.00 1.59
N MET A 84 8.52 -3.96 0.71
CA MET A 84 9.10 -2.76 0.14
C MET A 84 8.71 -2.70 -1.34
N ILE A 85 8.01 -1.64 -1.73
CA ILE A 85 7.47 -1.47 -3.08
C ILE A 85 7.86 -0.10 -3.61
N ALA A 86 8.29 -0.05 -4.87
CA ALA A 86 8.64 1.20 -5.56
C ALA A 86 7.56 1.57 -6.58
N PHE A 87 7.19 2.85 -6.64
CA PHE A 87 6.23 3.39 -7.59
C PHE A 87 6.83 4.57 -8.36
N PRO A 88 6.53 4.70 -9.67
CA PRO A 88 7.06 5.78 -10.48
C PRO A 88 6.50 7.16 -10.12
N THR A 89 5.35 7.21 -9.42
CA THR A 89 4.67 8.46 -9.04
C THR A 89 4.16 8.41 -7.61
N ALA A 90 3.95 9.58 -7.00
CA ALA A 90 3.30 9.67 -5.69
C ALA A 90 1.81 9.29 -5.77
N THR A 91 1.17 9.61 -6.89
CA THR A 91 -0.23 9.27 -7.15
C THR A 91 -0.48 7.76 -7.17
N ALA A 92 0.38 6.99 -7.86
CA ALA A 92 0.28 5.53 -7.90
C ALA A 92 0.50 4.91 -6.52
N ALA A 93 1.49 5.42 -5.77
CA ALA A 93 1.76 4.97 -4.41
C ALA A 93 0.59 5.24 -3.45
N VAL A 94 -0.03 6.41 -3.52
CA VAL A 94 -1.22 6.73 -2.69
C VAL A 94 -2.39 5.85 -3.07
N GLN A 95 -2.66 5.68 -4.37
CA GLN A 95 -3.76 4.83 -4.83
C GLN A 95 -3.58 3.40 -4.31
N PHE A 96 -2.37 2.84 -4.43
CA PHE A 96 -2.06 1.54 -3.85
C PHE A 96 -2.35 1.49 -2.35
N CYS A 97 -1.87 2.47 -1.59
CA CYS A 97 -2.07 2.49 -0.15
C CYS A 97 -3.56 2.56 0.26
N LEU A 98 -4.35 3.38 -0.44
CA LEU A 98 -5.79 3.49 -0.20
C LEU A 98 -6.51 2.19 -0.56
N ASP A 99 -6.22 1.62 -1.74
CA ASP A 99 -6.80 0.35 -2.19
C ASP A 99 -6.50 -0.79 -1.20
N VAL A 100 -5.28 -0.87 -0.65
CA VAL A 100 -4.91 -1.85 0.38
C VAL A 100 -5.76 -1.69 1.62
N GLN A 101 -5.93 -0.46 2.13
CA GLN A 101 -6.67 -0.22 3.35
C GLN A 101 -8.16 -0.55 3.23
N GLU A 102 -8.75 -0.33 2.07
CA GLU A 102 -10.14 -0.70 1.79
C GLU A 102 -10.27 -2.21 1.55
N ARG A 103 -9.39 -2.80 0.74
CA ARG A 103 -9.45 -4.22 0.38
C ARG A 103 -9.29 -5.17 1.57
N LEU A 104 -8.51 -4.77 2.60
CA LEU A 104 -8.35 -5.55 3.83
C LEU A 104 -9.69 -5.89 4.51
N LEU A 105 -10.73 -5.07 4.38
CA LEU A 105 -12.03 -5.31 4.99
C LEU A 105 -12.80 -6.44 4.30
N ASP A 106 -12.58 -6.62 3.00
CA ASP A 106 -13.33 -7.54 2.15
C ASP A 106 -12.68 -8.93 2.05
N GLU A 107 -11.43 -9.08 2.50
CA GLU A 107 -10.72 -10.33 2.39
C GLU A 107 -11.34 -11.46 3.25
N ALA A 108 -11.26 -12.69 2.75
CA ALA A 108 -11.81 -13.87 3.40
C ALA A 108 -10.89 -14.37 4.54
N TRP A 109 -10.69 -13.55 5.55
CA TRP A 109 -9.79 -13.88 6.67
C TRP A 109 -10.19 -15.16 7.40
N PRO A 110 -9.21 -16.01 7.79
CA PRO A 110 -9.46 -17.20 8.60
C PRO A 110 -10.17 -16.87 9.92
N LYS A 111 -11.05 -17.77 10.36
CA LYS A 111 -11.77 -17.59 11.64
C LYS A 111 -10.83 -17.44 12.84
N GLY A 112 -9.67 -18.12 12.81
CA GLY A 112 -8.65 -17.97 13.84
C GLY A 112 -8.18 -16.54 13.99
N ILE A 113 -7.97 -15.82 12.89
CA ILE A 113 -7.62 -14.39 12.90
C ILE A 113 -8.78 -13.54 13.42
N LEU A 114 -10.00 -13.75 12.91
CA LEU A 114 -11.17 -12.94 13.29
C LEU A 114 -11.57 -13.11 14.77
N ASN A 115 -11.20 -14.21 15.40
CA ASN A 115 -11.44 -14.47 16.81
C ASN A 115 -10.39 -13.81 17.73
N LEU A 116 -9.29 -13.31 17.18
CA LEU A 116 -8.28 -12.60 17.98
C LEU A 116 -8.71 -11.14 18.19
N PRO A 117 -8.44 -10.53 19.36
CA PRO A 117 -8.71 -9.10 19.57
C PRO A 117 -8.04 -8.19 18.56
N SER A 118 -6.86 -8.59 18.02
CA SER A 118 -6.12 -7.85 17.00
C SER A 118 -6.74 -7.95 15.61
N GLY A 119 -7.54 -8.98 15.32
CA GLY A 119 -8.15 -9.25 14.01
C GLY A 119 -9.67 -9.20 13.98
N SER A 120 -10.32 -8.99 15.14
CA SER A 120 -11.77 -8.90 15.23
C SER A 120 -12.31 -7.66 14.52
N GLU A 121 -13.56 -7.76 14.05
CA GLU A 121 -14.26 -6.67 13.42
C GLU A 121 -14.48 -5.52 14.41
N THR A 122 -14.16 -4.29 13.98
CA THR A 122 -14.40 -3.06 14.73
C THR A 122 -15.25 -2.14 13.87
N LYS A 123 -16.30 -1.56 14.45
CA LYS A 123 -17.22 -0.64 13.79
C LYS A 123 -17.24 0.71 14.49
N ASP A 124 -17.62 1.74 13.73
CA ASP A 124 -17.97 3.05 14.29
C ASP A 124 -19.41 3.08 14.88
N SER A 125 -19.84 4.26 15.33
CA SER A 125 -21.18 4.50 15.88
C SER A 125 -22.31 4.25 14.88
N ASP A 126 -22.02 4.39 13.58
CA ASP A 126 -23.00 4.26 12.50
C ASP A 126 -23.06 2.83 11.94
N GLY A 127 -22.23 1.94 12.49
CA GLY A 127 -22.13 0.53 12.11
C GLY A 127 -21.22 0.25 10.92
N GLN A 128 -20.47 1.24 10.43
CA GLN A 128 -19.48 1.08 9.38
C GLN A 128 -18.30 0.25 9.90
N VAL A 129 -17.88 -0.75 9.15
CA VAL A 129 -16.70 -1.56 9.50
C VAL A 129 -15.44 -0.73 9.27
N LEU A 130 -14.66 -0.53 10.32
CA LEU A 130 -13.38 0.19 10.28
C LEU A 130 -12.18 -0.75 10.17
N PHE A 131 -12.21 -1.87 10.88
CA PHE A 131 -11.15 -2.88 10.87
C PHE A 131 -11.75 -4.27 10.84
N ARG A 132 -11.10 -5.17 10.10
CA ARG A 132 -11.44 -6.59 10.05
C ARG A 132 -10.26 -7.38 9.52
N GLY A 133 -9.84 -8.42 10.23
CA GLY A 133 -8.69 -9.25 9.87
C GLY A 133 -7.34 -8.62 10.23
N LEU A 134 -6.32 -8.86 9.42
CA LEU A 134 -5.00 -8.29 9.64
C LEU A 134 -5.04 -6.76 9.50
N LYS A 135 -4.32 -6.06 10.38
CA LYS A 135 -4.18 -4.60 10.32
C LYS A 135 -2.79 -4.27 9.78
N LEU A 136 -2.75 -3.59 8.64
CA LEU A 136 -1.51 -3.12 8.04
C LEU A 136 -1.28 -1.66 8.38
N ARG A 137 -0.04 -1.32 8.69
CA ARG A 137 0.47 0.05 8.69
C ARG A 137 1.35 0.24 7.46
N MET A 138 1.31 1.43 6.92
CA MET A 138 1.98 1.75 5.66
C MET A 138 2.69 3.08 5.77
N SER A 139 3.88 3.18 5.16
CA SER A 139 4.61 4.45 5.06
C SER A 139 5.05 4.70 3.64
N ALA A 140 5.07 5.97 3.21
CA ALA A 140 5.55 6.36 1.91
C ALA A 140 6.46 7.60 1.96
N HIS A 141 7.49 7.60 1.12
CA HIS A 141 8.40 8.72 0.94
C HIS A 141 8.76 8.87 -0.54
N TRP A 142 8.96 10.11 -0.96
CA TRP A 142 9.39 10.49 -2.31
C TRP A 142 10.83 10.95 -2.30
N GLY A 143 11.62 10.52 -3.26
CA GLY A 143 12.99 10.97 -3.44
C GLY A 143 13.74 10.17 -4.48
N GLU A 144 15.05 10.39 -4.56
CA GLU A 144 15.94 9.68 -5.47
C GLU A 144 16.78 8.67 -4.67
N PRO A 145 16.54 7.35 -4.82
CA PRO A 145 17.32 6.32 -4.17
C PRO A 145 18.62 6.01 -4.94
N VAL A 146 19.51 5.31 -4.28
CA VAL A 146 20.63 4.64 -4.96
C VAL A 146 20.12 3.32 -5.53
N CYS A 147 20.08 3.22 -6.86
CA CYS A 147 19.69 1.99 -7.56
C CYS A 147 20.84 0.97 -7.53
N ASN A 148 20.53 -0.27 -7.17
CA ASN A 148 21.48 -1.37 -7.12
C ASN A 148 20.87 -2.63 -7.75
N TYR A 149 21.24 -2.93 -8.99
CA TYR A 149 20.78 -4.16 -9.64
C TYR A 149 21.52 -5.37 -9.09
N ASN A 150 20.77 -6.31 -8.52
CA ASN A 150 21.31 -7.57 -8.02
C ASN A 150 21.31 -8.62 -9.14
N GLU A 151 22.50 -8.91 -9.69
CA GLU A 151 22.67 -9.83 -10.81
C GLU A 151 22.32 -11.30 -10.46
N VAL A 152 22.41 -11.68 -9.18
CA VAL A 152 22.14 -13.06 -8.72
C VAL A 152 20.64 -13.36 -8.78
N ILE A 153 19.80 -12.46 -8.28
CA ILE A 153 18.35 -12.62 -8.27
C ILE A 153 17.67 -11.86 -9.40
N GLN A 154 18.45 -11.17 -10.24
CA GLN A 154 17.99 -10.35 -11.38
C GLN A 154 16.89 -9.36 -11.01
N ARG A 155 17.07 -8.65 -9.91
CA ARG A 155 16.11 -7.66 -9.41
C ARG A 155 16.82 -6.35 -9.05
N MET A 156 16.11 -5.25 -9.29
CA MET A 156 16.51 -3.93 -8.80
C MET A 156 16.24 -3.85 -7.30
N ASP A 157 17.23 -3.40 -6.54
CA ASP A 157 17.09 -2.97 -5.16
C ASP A 157 17.34 -1.46 -5.07
N TYR A 158 16.74 -0.82 -4.08
CA TYR A 158 16.87 0.60 -3.82
C TYR A 158 17.44 0.80 -2.42
N LEU A 159 18.43 1.67 -2.30
CA LEU A 159 19.19 1.89 -1.09
C LEU A 159 19.35 3.39 -0.81
N GLY A 160 19.92 3.72 0.33
CA GLY A 160 20.33 5.08 0.69
C GLY A 160 19.41 5.80 1.67
N PRO A 161 19.70 7.06 1.98
CA PRO A 161 19.02 7.82 3.03
C PRO A 161 17.51 7.95 2.82
N MET A 162 17.07 8.11 1.56
CA MET A 162 15.67 8.19 1.17
C MET A 162 14.90 6.93 1.59
N VAL A 163 15.44 5.75 1.28
CA VAL A 163 14.83 4.46 1.63
C VAL A 163 14.81 4.25 3.14
N ASN A 164 15.90 4.63 3.81
CA ASN A 164 15.99 4.53 5.27
C ASN A 164 14.94 5.41 5.97
N ARG A 165 14.67 6.63 5.46
CA ARG A 165 13.60 7.49 5.99
C ARG A 165 12.25 6.82 5.86
N ALA A 166 11.88 6.35 4.67
CA ALA A 166 10.62 5.66 4.43
C ALA A 166 10.43 4.47 5.40
N ALA A 167 11.47 3.66 5.60
CA ALA A 167 11.44 2.53 6.53
C ALA A 167 11.24 2.96 8.00
N ARG A 168 11.79 4.11 8.41
CA ARG A 168 11.64 4.62 9.79
C ARG A 168 10.24 5.11 10.10
N PHE A 169 9.52 5.64 9.12
CA PHE A 169 8.16 6.16 9.35
C PHE A 169 7.19 5.09 9.86
N ILE A 170 7.42 3.82 9.56
CA ILE A 170 6.66 2.69 10.12
C ILE A 170 6.69 2.67 11.65
N GLU A 171 7.77 3.15 12.29
CA GLU A 171 7.90 3.13 13.76
C GLU A 171 6.83 3.96 14.48
N VAL A 172 6.32 5.01 13.82
CA VAL A 172 5.29 5.92 14.36
C VAL A 172 3.92 5.72 13.72
N THR A 173 3.79 4.76 12.80
CA THR A 173 2.56 4.49 12.05
C THR A 173 1.69 3.49 12.80
N GLU A 174 0.40 3.80 12.94
CA GLU A 174 -0.58 2.91 13.58
C GLU A 174 -1.22 1.93 12.58
N GLY A 175 -1.86 0.87 13.10
CA GLY A 175 -2.59 -0.08 12.26
C GLY A 175 -3.73 0.60 11.49
N GLY A 176 -3.75 0.41 10.18
CA GLY A 176 -4.71 1.05 9.28
C GLY A 176 -4.32 2.45 8.83
N GLN A 177 -3.17 2.97 9.28
CA GLN A 177 -2.68 4.31 8.96
C GLN A 177 -1.71 4.26 7.77
N ILE A 178 -1.74 5.31 6.95
CA ILE A 178 -0.81 5.56 5.85
C ILE A 178 -0.04 6.83 6.20
N THR A 179 1.23 6.70 6.59
CA THR A 179 2.07 7.84 6.98
C THR A 179 2.97 8.25 5.82
N VAL A 180 3.04 9.55 5.55
CA VAL A 180 3.84 10.12 4.46
C VAL A 180 4.67 11.30 4.93
N SER A 181 5.80 11.55 4.25
CA SER A 181 6.63 12.73 4.47
C SER A 181 6.06 13.98 3.81
N GLU A 182 6.58 15.13 4.20
CA GLU A 182 6.27 16.40 3.55
C GLU A 182 6.70 16.40 2.07
N ASP A 183 7.88 15.87 1.73
CA ASP A 183 8.36 15.76 0.35
C ASP A 183 7.41 14.92 -0.52
N PHE A 184 6.88 13.83 0.03
CA PHE A 184 5.89 13.00 -0.64
C PHE A 184 4.60 13.78 -0.90
N LEU A 185 4.13 14.54 0.09
CA LEU A 185 2.92 15.36 -0.04
C LEU A 185 3.06 16.46 -1.10
N LEU A 186 4.17 17.17 -1.11
CA LEU A 186 4.45 18.21 -2.10
C LEU A 186 4.46 17.62 -3.52
N ARG A 187 5.06 16.44 -3.68
CA ARG A 187 5.05 15.73 -4.95
C ARG A 187 3.65 15.33 -5.38
N LEU A 188 2.88 14.73 -4.48
CA LEU A 188 1.50 14.35 -4.73
C LEU A 188 0.63 15.53 -5.17
N GLN A 189 0.74 16.67 -4.47
CA GLN A 189 0.01 17.88 -4.82
C GLN A 189 0.36 18.37 -6.23
N GLY A 190 1.64 18.44 -6.57
CA GLY A 190 2.09 18.83 -7.90
C GLY A 190 1.57 17.90 -9.01
N GLU A 191 1.53 16.59 -8.78
CA GLU A 191 0.98 15.63 -9.72
C GLU A 191 -0.54 15.80 -9.91
N LEU A 192 -1.28 16.06 -8.83
CA LEU A 192 -2.74 16.27 -8.88
C LEU A 192 -3.10 17.60 -9.56
N GLU A 193 -2.33 18.66 -9.34
CA GLU A 193 -2.51 19.95 -10.01
C GLU A 193 -2.25 19.85 -11.52
N ALA A 194 -1.16 19.22 -11.92
CA ALA A 194 -0.85 18.99 -13.33
C ALA A 194 -1.94 18.19 -14.05
N ALA A 195 -2.60 17.25 -13.36
CA ALA A 195 -3.72 16.50 -13.92
C ALA A 195 -4.97 17.36 -14.15
N LYS A 196 -5.25 18.31 -13.25
CA LYS A 196 -6.40 19.24 -13.38
C LYS A 196 -6.23 20.18 -14.56
N ASP A 197 -5.03 20.74 -14.75
CA ASP A 197 -4.74 21.68 -15.84
C ASP A 197 -4.90 21.02 -17.22
N GLN A 198 -4.47 19.76 -17.34
CA GLN A 198 -4.65 18.98 -18.58
C GLN A 198 -6.13 18.67 -18.89
N THR A 199 -6.98 18.56 -17.86
CA THR A 199 -8.41 18.29 -18.05
C THR A 199 -9.16 19.55 -18.51
N GLN A 200 -8.73 20.74 -18.10
CA GLN A 200 -9.34 22.01 -18.50
C GLN A 200 -8.94 22.45 -19.91
N SER A 201 -7.74 22.09 -20.38
CA SER A 201 -7.29 22.45 -21.73
C SER A 201 -7.90 21.60 -22.86
N SER A 202 -8.61 20.52 -22.54
CA SER A 202 -9.22 19.60 -23.51
C SER A 202 -10.71 19.89 -23.80
N THR A 203 -11.26 21.01 -23.35
CA THR A 203 -12.68 21.39 -23.56
C THR A 203 -12.90 22.43 -24.68
N ASP A 204 -11.89 22.78 -25.46
CA ASP A 204 -12.10 23.62 -26.64
C ASP A 204 -12.17 22.74 -27.91
N PRO A 205 -13.33 22.63 -28.58
CA PRO A 205 -13.47 21.88 -29.81
C PRO A 205 -13.33 22.80 -31.03
N THR A 206 -12.11 23.14 -31.42
CA THR A 206 -11.85 23.66 -32.75
C THR A 206 -10.47 23.27 -33.28
N ASP A 207 -10.54 22.49 -34.35
CA ASP A 207 -9.55 22.31 -35.42
C ASP A 207 -8.09 21.94 -35.10
N SER A 208 -7.71 20.74 -35.46
CA SER A 208 -6.92 20.43 -36.66
C SER A 208 -6.32 19.03 -36.58
N GLU A 209 -6.51 18.30 -37.65
CA GLU A 209 -5.83 17.07 -38.00
C GLU A 209 -4.31 17.23 -37.98
N SER A 210 -3.67 16.12 -37.61
CA SER A 210 -2.28 15.73 -37.83
C SER A 210 -1.35 15.91 -36.64
N LYS A 211 -1.13 14.80 -35.98
CA LYS A 211 0.14 14.11 -35.70
C LYS A 211 -0.14 12.98 -34.70
N ALA A 212 -0.14 11.75 -35.19
CA ALA A 212 -0.04 10.58 -34.35
C ALA A 212 1.37 10.54 -33.74
N GLU A 213 1.57 11.28 -32.66
CA GLU A 213 2.67 11.01 -31.74
C GLU A 213 2.30 9.75 -30.96
N SER A 214 3.19 8.78 -30.96
CA SER A 214 3.09 7.58 -30.15
C SER A 214 2.99 7.98 -28.69
N VAL A 215 1.76 8.05 -28.17
CA VAL A 215 1.50 8.31 -26.75
C VAL A 215 2.04 7.09 -25.99
N ASP A 216 3.08 7.31 -25.21
CA ASP A 216 3.69 6.26 -24.38
C ASP A 216 2.63 5.65 -23.45
N LEU A 217 2.60 4.33 -23.38
CA LEU A 217 1.64 3.55 -22.62
C LEU A 217 1.68 3.93 -21.13
N GLY A 218 2.87 4.28 -20.61
CA GLY A 218 3.07 4.78 -19.24
C GLY A 218 2.34 6.09 -18.96
N THR A 219 2.32 7.01 -19.92
CA THR A 219 1.62 8.29 -19.82
C THR A 219 0.10 8.12 -19.79
N LEU A 220 -0.45 7.14 -20.54
CA LEU A 220 -1.89 6.83 -20.52
C LEU A 220 -2.34 6.20 -19.21
N ARG A 221 -1.52 5.32 -18.63
CA ARG A 221 -1.78 4.70 -17.33
C ARG A 221 -1.76 5.73 -16.21
N SER A 222 -0.72 6.56 -16.15
CA SER A 222 -0.62 7.65 -15.16
C SER A 222 -1.84 8.57 -15.18
N ARG A 223 -2.38 8.90 -16.35
CA ARG A 223 -3.63 9.71 -16.48
C ARG A 223 -4.87 9.00 -15.94
N LYS A 224 -4.94 7.67 -16.09
CA LYS A 224 -6.06 6.88 -15.57
C LYS A 224 -6.03 6.84 -14.04
N ASP A 225 -4.85 6.67 -13.45
CA ASP A 225 -4.66 6.62 -11.99
C ASP A 225 -4.89 7.99 -11.36
N GLN A 226 -4.43 9.06 -11.98
CA GLN A 226 -4.73 10.43 -11.55
C GLN A 226 -6.23 10.73 -11.57
N LYS A 227 -6.98 10.26 -12.59
CA LYS A 227 -8.44 10.39 -12.65
C LYS A 227 -9.12 9.57 -11.55
N LYS A 228 -8.66 8.36 -11.27
CA LYS A 228 -9.18 7.52 -10.21
C LYS A 228 -9.00 8.21 -8.86
N LEU A 229 -7.82 8.73 -8.57
CA LEU A 229 -7.51 9.40 -7.31
C LEU A 229 -8.28 10.72 -7.12
N THR A 230 -8.56 11.49 -8.19
CA THR A 230 -9.38 12.72 -8.10
C THR A 230 -10.83 12.44 -7.74
N HIS A 231 -11.32 11.22 -7.94
CA HIS A 231 -12.66 10.80 -7.55
C HIS A 231 -12.70 10.10 -6.19
N GLN A 232 -11.57 9.54 -5.73
CA GLN A 232 -11.48 8.91 -4.43
C GLN A 232 -11.27 9.98 -3.36
N GLN A 233 -12.23 10.10 -2.45
CA GLN A 233 -12.12 11.05 -1.36
C GLN A 233 -11.22 10.48 -0.26
N PHE A 234 -10.20 11.20 0.11
CA PHE A 234 -9.33 10.91 1.25
C PHE A 234 -8.95 12.19 1.96
N GLU A 235 -8.62 12.07 3.23
CA GLU A 235 -8.16 13.18 4.04
C GLU A 235 -6.68 13.09 4.33
N ILE A 236 -6.06 14.25 4.49
CA ILE A 236 -4.65 14.41 4.85
C ILE A 236 -4.61 15.23 6.13
N GLN A 237 -3.94 14.71 7.16
CA GLN A 237 -3.79 15.42 8.42
C GLN A 237 -2.34 15.36 8.89
N LEU A 238 -1.92 16.39 9.65
CA LEU A 238 -0.59 16.45 10.23
C LEU A 238 -0.47 15.41 11.34
N LEU A 239 0.53 14.52 11.24
CA LEU A 239 0.88 13.59 12.31
C LEU A 239 1.82 14.23 13.34
N GLY A 240 2.62 15.19 12.91
CA GLY A 240 3.57 15.92 13.76
C GLY A 240 5.02 15.80 13.30
N GLU A 241 5.93 16.32 14.13
CA GLU A 241 7.37 16.21 13.93
C GLU A 241 7.93 15.06 14.76
N HIS A 242 8.75 14.20 14.14
CA HIS A 242 9.25 12.98 14.75
C HIS A 242 10.75 12.86 14.59
N ASN A 243 11.43 12.50 15.70
CA ASN A 243 12.86 12.17 15.67
C ASN A 243 13.07 10.68 15.46
N PHE A 244 13.90 10.32 14.49
CA PHE A 244 14.23 8.94 14.19
C PHE A 244 15.71 8.66 14.44
N LYS A 245 16.01 7.45 14.89
CA LYS A 245 17.39 7.02 15.09
C LYS A 245 18.17 7.06 13.77
N GLY A 246 19.24 7.84 13.74
CA GLY A 246 20.13 7.95 12.57
C GLY A 246 19.70 9.02 11.57
N LEU A 247 18.71 9.84 11.89
CA LEU A 247 18.39 11.07 11.21
C LEU A 247 18.78 12.24 12.13
N ASP A 248 19.42 13.26 11.56
CA ASP A 248 19.96 14.41 12.34
C ASP A 248 18.86 15.42 12.66
N GLU A 249 17.84 15.52 11.79
CA GLU A 249 16.74 16.47 11.92
C GLU A 249 15.40 15.74 12.10
N PRO A 250 14.42 16.40 12.79
CA PRO A 250 13.07 15.87 12.89
C PRO A 250 12.41 15.79 11.50
N GLU A 251 11.64 14.76 11.27
CA GLU A 251 10.83 14.60 10.07
C GLU A 251 9.39 15.02 10.34
N LYS A 252 8.87 15.91 9.51
CA LYS A 252 7.47 16.32 9.56
C LYS A 252 6.62 15.35 8.77
N LEU A 253 5.73 14.67 9.44
CA LEU A 253 4.93 13.59 8.89
C LEU A 253 3.45 13.94 8.86
N TYR A 254 2.76 13.33 7.91
CA TYR A 254 1.33 13.40 7.71
C TYR A 254 0.76 12.01 7.60
N TYR A 255 -0.53 11.86 7.84
CA TYR A 255 -1.22 10.63 7.49
C TYR A 255 -2.36 10.86 6.51
N LEU A 256 -2.64 9.84 5.71
CA LEU A 256 -3.77 9.79 4.80
C LEU A 256 -4.76 8.75 5.29
N VAL A 257 -6.05 9.04 5.11
CA VAL A 257 -7.13 8.09 5.40
C VAL A 257 -8.21 8.18 4.33
N PRO A 258 -8.68 7.04 3.77
CA PRO A 258 -9.84 7.04 2.89
C PRO A 258 -11.05 7.64 3.63
N LYS A 259 -11.88 8.42 2.95
CA LYS A 259 -13.09 8.99 3.55
C LYS A 259 -14.04 7.92 4.07
N SER A 260 -14.09 6.78 3.40
CA SER A 260 -14.81 5.58 3.83
C SER A 260 -14.34 5.00 5.17
N LEU A 261 -13.12 5.34 5.61
CA LEU A 261 -12.47 4.83 6.81
C LEU A 261 -12.05 5.93 7.79
N GLU A 262 -12.62 7.14 7.65
CA GLU A 262 -12.29 8.30 8.47
C GLU A 262 -12.45 8.03 9.97
N GLY A 263 -13.44 7.23 10.37
CA GLY A 263 -13.64 6.82 11.77
C GLY A 263 -12.45 6.07 12.39
N ARG A 264 -11.46 5.63 11.61
CA ARG A 264 -10.21 5.05 12.14
C ARG A 264 -9.39 6.05 12.95
N VAL A 265 -9.52 7.35 12.67
CA VAL A 265 -8.77 8.42 13.34
C VAL A 265 -8.97 8.38 14.85
N ASP A 266 -10.19 8.07 15.31
CA ASP A 266 -10.52 7.97 16.73
C ASP A 266 -9.84 6.77 17.44
N HIS A 267 -9.34 5.81 16.67
CA HIS A 267 -8.64 4.62 17.19
C HIS A 267 -7.11 4.77 17.19
N TRP A 268 -6.56 5.87 16.66
CA TRP A 268 -5.12 6.09 16.61
C TRP A 268 -4.65 6.94 17.78
N HIS A 269 -3.57 6.51 18.41
CA HIS A 269 -2.90 7.29 19.43
C HIS A 269 -2.09 8.40 18.75
N GLN A 270 -2.20 9.62 19.27
CA GLN A 270 -1.32 10.69 18.82
C GLN A 270 0.11 10.42 19.30
N VAL A 271 1.07 10.55 18.40
CA VAL A 271 2.50 10.47 18.71
C VAL A 271 3.02 11.91 18.81
N GLU A 272 3.47 12.30 19.99
CA GLU A 272 3.97 13.65 20.25
C GLU A 272 5.50 13.64 20.41
N HIS A 273 6.14 14.67 19.88
CA HIS A 273 7.55 14.93 20.18
C HIS A 273 7.65 15.64 21.54
N VAL A 274 8.28 14.98 22.51
CA VAL A 274 8.55 15.55 23.83
C VAL A 274 9.99 16.06 23.85
N PRO A 275 10.24 17.38 23.98
CA PRO A 275 11.59 17.92 24.05
C PRO A 275 12.40 17.28 25.19
N GLY A 276 13.62 16.85 24.87
CA GLY A 276 14.53 16.22 25.83
C GLY A 276 14.37 14.71 26.04
N VAL A 277 13.39 14.08 25.44
CA VAL A 277 13.24 12.62 25.42
C VAL A 277 13.83 12.06 24.13
N LYS A 278 14.73 11.08 24.22
CA LYS A 278 15.24 10.36 23.05
C LYS A 278 14.19 9.36 22.58
N GLY A 279 13.61 9.62 21.43
CA GLY A 279 12.57 8.80 20.80
C GLY A 279 11.19 9.45 20.86
N ASN A 280 10.24 8.86 20.15
CA ASN A 280 8.86 9.32 20.10
C ASN A 280 8.07 8.75 21.28
N VAL A 281 7.22 9.57 21.88
CA VAL A 281 6.34 9.18 22.97
C VAL A 281 4.91 9.13 22.44
N ARG A 282 4.23 8.01 22.67
CA ARG A 282 2.79 7.90 22.37
C ARG A 282 2.01 8.39 23.57
N SER A 283 1.15 9.41 23.39
CA SER A 283 0.19 9.81 24.42
C SER A 283 -0.82 8.67 24.59
N GLY A 284 -0.85 8.09 25.79
CA GLY A 284 -1.81 7.04 26.13
C GLY A 284 -3.23 7.62 26.10
N GLY A 285 -4.07 7.08 25.24
CA GLY A 285 -5.51 7.22 25.41
C GLY A 285 -5.91 6.43 26.68
N GLY A 286 -6.62 7.08 27.57
CA GLY A 286 -7.21 6.49 28.77
C GLY A 286 -8.33 5.49 28.40
#